data_df3992529fed1925900ace4359d76875
#
_entry.id   df3992529fed1925900ace4359d76875
#
_cell.length_a   1.000
_cell.length_b   1.000
_cell.length_c   1.000
_cell.angle_alpha   90.00
_cell.angle_beta   90.00
_cell.angle_gamma   90.00
#
_symmetry.space_group_name_H-M   'P 1'
#
loop_
_entity.id
_entity.type
_entity.pdbx_description
1 polymer ?
#
loop_
_entity_poly.entity_id
_entity_poly.type
_entity_poly.pdbx_seq_one_letter_code
_entity_poly.pdbx_strand_id
1 'polypeptide(L)'
;MLFIDCLHANLPSGFVYLDSIIPTVKIDLKYFGKDNFIGTKINGYDSNKCIISKDAAFALKNVQNDLSHFNYGLKVFDAYRPQRSVDHFVKWARNNNQKMKSVHYPDVMKKNLFKEGYIASKSGHSRGSTVDITIIDFETGLELDMGTCYDFFGEESWITFENINVVQKQNRLLLQSVMKKYGFKPLKAE
;
A
#
# COMPACT_ATOMS: atom_id res chain seq x y z
N MET A 1 36.73 -0.70 15.28
CA MET A 1 35.58 -0.40 14.40
C MET A 1 34.45 -1.31 14.85
N LEU A 2 33.58 -0.82 15.75
CA LEU A 2 32.44 -1.59 16.27
C LEU A 2 31.37 -1.61 15.20
N PHE A 3 31.08 -2.78 14.66
CA PHE A 3 29.85 -3.02 13.90
C PHE A 3 28.68 -2.95 14.87
N ILE A 4 27.88 -1.89 14.77
CA ILE A 4 26.59 -1.83 15.42
C ILE A 4 25.69 -2.78 14.60
N ASP A 5 25.58 -4.03 15.07
CA ASP A 5 24.51 -4.91 14.64
C ASP A 5 23.18 -4.22 14.96
N CYS A 6 22.52 -3.66 13.94
CA CYS A 6 21.15 -3.25 14.08
C CYS A 6 20.35 -4.50 14.51
N LEU A 7 19.97 -4.54 15.79
CA LEU A 7 19.06 -5.53 16.36
C LEU A 7 17.80 -5.58 15.50
N HIS A 8 17.78 -6.50 14.53
CA HIS A 8 16.55 -6.88 13.87
C HIS A 8 15.70 -7.58 14.90
N ALA A 9 14.64 -6.95 15.34
CA ALA A 9 13.68 -7.61 16.21
C ALA A 9 13.25 -8.92 15.53
N ASN A 10 13.33 -10.04 16.26
CA ASN A 10 12.91 -11.34 15.74
C ASN A 10 11.43 -11.27 15.36
N LEU A 11 11.16 -11.33 14.06
CA LEU A 11 9.78 -11.40 13.55
C LEU A 11 9.16 -12.77 13.90
N PRO A 12 7.83 -12.83 14.06
CA PRO A 12 7.15 -14.10 14.17
C PRO A 12 7.48 -15.03 13.00
N SER A 13 7.49 -16.35 13.25
CA SER A 13 7.70 -17.34 12.20
C SER A 13 6.74 -17.10 11.02
N GLY A 14 7.26 -17.17 9.80
CA GLY A 14 6.50 -16.93 8.57
C GLY A 14 6.46 -15.47 8.11
N PHE A 15 7.06 -14.51 8.84
CA PHE A 15 7.18 -13.11 8.44
C PHE A 15 8.62 -12.72 8.15
N VAL A 16 8.80 -11.77 7.24
CA VAL A 16 10.10 -11.22 6.84
C VAL A 16 10.02 -9.70 6.66
N TYR A 17 11.15 -9.03 6.70
CA TYR A 17 11.27 -7.67 6.20
C TYR A 17 11.38 -7.73 4.66
N LEU A 18 10.55 -6.95 3.97
CA LEU A 18 10.46 -7.02 2.51
C LEU A 18 11.77 -6.60 1.83
N ASP A 19 12.45 -5.59 2.36
CA ASP A 19 13.74 -5.11 1.87
C ASP A 19 14.87 -6.13 1.99
N SER A 20 14.76 -7.10 2.91
CA SER A 20 15.70 -8.22 3.00
C SER A 20 15.52 -9.27 1.88
N ILE A 21 14.33 -9.34 1.27
CA ILE A 21 14.00 -10.26 0.17
C ILE A 21 14.14 -9.57 -1.18
N ILE A 22 13.78 -8.29 -1.25
CA ILE A 22 13.82 -7.46 -2.46
C ILE A 22 14.60 -6.18 -2.15
N PRO A 23 15.94 -6.17 -2.26
CA PRO A 23 16.75 -5.00 -1.91
C PRO A 23 16.46 -3.75 -2.77
N THR A 24 15.89 -3.95 -3.95
CA THR A 24 15.57 -2.86 -4.92
C THR A 24 14.16 -2.28 -4.71
N VAL A 25 13.34 -2.87 -3.82
CA VAL A 25 11.99 -2.36 -3.57
C VAL A 25 12.05 -0.99 -2.90
N LYS A 26 11.22 -0.07 -3.36
CA LYS A 26 11.02 1.20 -2.67
C LYS A 26 9.98 1.05 -1.58
N ILE A 27 10.33 1.41 -0.36
CA ILE A 27 9.41 1.39 0.80
C ILE A 27 9.06 2.83 1.17
N ASP A 28 7.76 3.13 1.19
CA ASP A 28 7.19 4.41 1.56
C ASP A 28 5.92 4.19 2.40
N LEU A 29 6.10 3.65 3.63
CA LEU A 29 4.97 3.34 4.50
C LEU A 29 4.24 4.62 4.90
N LYS A 30 3.14 4.92 4.22
CA LYS A 30 2.34 6.14 4.37
C LYS A 30 1.82 6.32 5.80
N TYR A 31 1.52 5.23 6.47
CA TYR A 31 0.99 5.25 7.83
C TYR A 31 2.05 5.47 8.92
N PHE A 32 3.32 5.29 8.59
CA PHE A 32 4.43 5.70 9.46
C PHE A 32 4.59 7.23 9.50
N GLY A 33 4.20 7.92 8.43
CA GLY A 33 4.23 9.36 8.28
C GLY A 33 2.88 10.04 8.52
N LYS A 34 2.74 11.24 7.94
CA LYS A 34 1.52 12.06 7.98
C LYS A 34 0.83 12.13 6.61
N ASP A 35 1.46 11.59 5.57
CA ASP A 35 0.97 11.60 4.20
C ASP A 35 0.02 10.41 3.99
N ASN A 36 -1.19 10.52 4.57
CA ASN A 36 -2.26 9.54 4.53
C ASN A 36 -3.61 10.21 4.77
N PHE A 37 -4.70 9.48 4.57
CA PHE A 37 -6.07 10.02 4.64
C PHE A 37 -6.49 10.58 6.01
N ILE A 38 -5.74 10.31 7.09
CA ILE A 38 -5.97 10.89 8.42
C ILE A 38 -5.18 12.18 8.62
N GLY A 39 -4.00 12.30 7.98
CA GLY A 39 -3.08 13.43 8.09
C GLY A 39 -2.21 13.40 9.36
N THR A 40 -2.05 12.22 9.97
CA THR A 40 -1.19 11.99 11.15
C THR A 40 -0.56 10.59 11.09
N LYS A 41 0.52 10.38 11.85
CA LYS A 41 1.07 9.04 12.03
C LYS A 41 0.02 8.11 12.63
N ILE A 42 -0.05 6.88 12.11
CA ILE A 42 -1.01 5.87 12.54
C ILE A 42 -0.43 5.03 13.68
N ASN A 43 -1.24 4.77 14.69
CA ASN A 43 -0.85 3.91 15.80
C ASN A 43 -0.46 2.51 15.28
N GLY A 44 0.69 2.00 15.72
CA GLY A 44 1.14 0.68 15.30
C GLY A 44 2.22 0.67 14.24
N TYR A 45 2.49 1.80 13.61
CA TYR A 45 3.64 1.98 12.71
C TYR A 45 4.77 2.64 13.50
N ASP A 46 5.49 1.85 14.29
CA ASP A 46 6.53 2.37 15.19
C ASP A 46 7.87 2.56 14.47
N SER A 47 8.07 1.89 13.33
CA SER A 47 9.25 2.01 12.47
C SER A 47 8.85 1.98 10.98
N ASN A 48 9.70 2.53 10.12
CA ASN A 48 9.54 2.45 8.67
C ASN A 48 10.08 1.10 8.13
N LYS A 49 9.54 -0.01 8.66
CA LYS A 49 9.92 -1.37 8.26
C LYS A 49 8.72 -2.09 7.66
N CYS A 50 8.84 -2.46 6.40
CA CYS A 50 7.81 -3.20 5.69
C CYS A 50 7.88 -4.69 6.07
N ILE A 51 6.92 -5.13 6.89
CA ILE A 51 6.77 -6.52 7.31
C ILE A 51 5.70 -7.18 6.44
N ILE A 52 5.98 -8.40 5.99
CA ILE A 52 5.08 -9.16 5.11
C ILE A 52 5.24 -10.65 5.36
N SER A 53 4.25 -11.46 5.00
CA SER A 53 4.40 -12.91 5.03
C SER A 53 5.47 -13.37 4.02
N LYS A 54 6.21 -14.42 4.38
CA LYS A 54 7.31 -14.93 3.56
C LYS A 54 6.86 -15.30 2.14
N ASP A 55 5.72 -15.97 2.02
CA ASP A 55 5.20 -16.39 0.71
C ASP A 55 4.84 -15.20 -0.18
N ALA A 56 4.18 -14.18 0.39
CA ALA A 56 3.87 -12.96 -0.34
C ALA A 56 5.14 -12.18 -0.74
N ALA A 57 6.17 -12.15 0.12
CA ALA A 57 7.45 -11.52 -0.21
C ALA A 57 8.12 -12.18 -1.41
N PHE A 58 8.14 -13.53 -1.49
CA PHE A 58 8.70 -14.24 -2.64
C PHE A 58 7.87 -14.06 -3.91
N ALA A 59 6.54 -14.01 -3.79
CA ALA A 59 5.67 -13.69 -4.92
C ALA A 59 5.97 -12.26 -5.44
N LEU A 60 6.09 -11.25 -4.55
CA LEU A 60 6.48 -9.90 -4.93
C LEU A 60 7.88 -9.82 -5.53
N LYS A 61 8.83 -10.66 -5.09
CA LYS A 61 10.15 -10.74 -5.70
C LYS A 61 10.08 -11.11 -7.19
N ASN A 62 9.20 -12.03 -7.54
CA ASN A 62 8.99 -12.39 -8.93
C ASN A 62 8.33 -11.26 -9.73
N VAL A 63 7.36 -10.54 -9.14
CA VAL A 63 6.78 -9.32 -9.72
C VAL A 63 7.87 -8.28 -9.98
N GLN A 64 8.73 -8.02 -8.98
CA GLN A 64 9.85 -7.08 -9.10
C GLN A 64 10.81 -7.48 -10.22
N ASN A 65 11.13 -8.77 -10.34
CA ASN A 65 12.00 -9.27 -11.39
C ASN A 65 11.40 -9.04 -12.79
N ASP A 66 10.11 -9.34 -12.99
CA ASP A 66 9.44 -9.08 -14.27
C ASP A 66 9.44 -7.58 -14.63
N LEU A 67 9.12 -6.72 -13.68
CA LEU A 67 9.10 -5.27 -13.88
C LEU A 67 10.50 -4.72 -14.21
N SER A 68 11.56 -5.29 -13.63
CA SER A 68 12.94 -4.82 -13.83
C SER A 68 13.42 -4.97 -15.28
N HIS A 69 12.87 -5.90 -16.06
CA HIS A 69 13.16 -6.02 -17.48
C HIS A 69 12.70 -4.82 -18.31
N PHE A 70 11.78 -4.03 -17.78
CA PHE A 70 11.27 -2.80 -18.40
C PHE A 70 11.79 -1.52 -17.71
N ASN A 71 12.84 -1.66 -16.88
CA ASN A 71 13.38 -0.58 -16.04
C ASN A 71 12.38 -0.02 -15.02
N TYR A 72 11.42 -0.86 -14.58
CA TYR A 72 10.45 -0.53 -13.56
C TYR A 72 10.71 -1.29 -12.26
N GLY A 73 10.14 -0.80 -11.18
CA GLY A 73 10.18 -1.46 -9.88
C GLY A 73 8.91 -1.23 -9.06
N LEU A 74 8.84 -1.93 -7.93
CA LEU A 74 7.74 -1.79 -6.99
C LEU A 74 8.04 -0.70 -5.96
N LYS A 75 7.02 0.07 -5.63
CA LYS A 75 6.95 0.93 -4.43
C LYS A 75 5.79 0.45 -3.55
N VAL A 76 6.08 0.20 -2.27
CA VAL A 76 5.13 -0.34 -1.30
C VAL A 76 4.73 0.75 -0.31
N PHE A 77 3.42 1.00 -0.20
CA PHE A 77 2.81 1.98 0.69
C PHE A 77 2.35 1.36 2.01
N ASP A 78 1.88 0.10 1.98
CA ASP A 78 1.51 -0.67 3.16
C ASP A 78 1.61 -2.18 2.88
N ALA A 79 1.85 -2.96 3.96
CA ALA A 79 1.84 -4.42 3.93
C ALA A 79 1.20 -4.98 5.21
N TYR A 80 1.96 -5.49 6.18
CA TYR A 80 1.37 -5.88 7.46
C TYR A 80 0.87 -4.66 8.23
N ARG A 81 -0.44 -4.64 8.51
CA ARG A 81 -1.13 -3.61 9.30
C ARG A 81 -1.62 -4.22 10.61
N PRO A 82 -1.06 -3.84 11.76
CA PRO A 82 -1.51 -4.37 13.04
C PRO A 82 -2.93 -3.91 13.37
N GLN A 83 -3.68 -4.71 14.14
CA GLN A 83 -5.08 -4.41 14.49
C GLN A 83 -5.23 -3.02 15.14
N ARG A 84 -4.27 -2.59 15.97
CA ARG A 84 -4.30 -1.25 16.59
C ARG A 84 -4.30 -0.09 15.58
N SER A 85 -3.79 -0.32 14.36
CA SER A 85 -3.87 0.65 13.25
C SER A 85 -5.27 0.68 12.66
N VAL A 86 -5.89 -0.48 12.47
CA VAL A 86 -7.29 -0.61 12.03
C VAL A 86 -8.22 0.07 13.04
N ASP A 87 -7.99 -0.15 14.34
CA ASP A 87 -8.76 0.49 15.41
C ASP A 87 -8.60 2.03 15.40
N HIS A 88 -7.41 2.52 15.04
CA HIS A 88 -7.18 3.97 14.84
C HIS A 88 -8.03 4.51 13.68
N PHE A 89 -8.11 3.81 12.55
CA PHE A 89 -8.97 4.19 11.41
C PHE A 89 -10.44 4.22 11.81
N VAL A 90 -10.91 3.20 12.52
CA VAL A 90 -12.29 3.11 13.04
C VAL A 90 -12.61 4.29 13.96
N LYS A 91 -11.70 4.61 14.90
CA LYS A 91 -11.85 5.75 15.81
C LYS A 91 -11.87 7.09 15.06
N TRP A 92 -10.97 7.25 14.08
CA TRP A 92 -10.93 8.46 13.24
C TRP A 92 -12.21 8.58 12.40
N ALA A 93 -12.72 7.52 11.80
CA ALA A 93 -13.92 7.58 10.96
C ALA A 93 -15.16 8.05 11.72
N ARG A 94 -15.17 7.88 13.06
CA ARG A 94 -16.26 8.30 13.95
C ARG A 94 -16.12 9.74 14.50
N ASN A 95 -14.98 10.40 14.29
CA ASN A 95 -14.77 11.77 14.76
C ASN A 95 -15.03 12.80 13.65
N ASN A 96 -15.00 14.10 13.99
CA ASN A 96 -15.30 15.19 13.07
C ASN A 96 -14.09 15.70 12.28
N ASN A 97 -12.91 15.06 12.40
CA ASN A 97 -11.71 15.49 11.67
C ASN A 97 -11.87 15.20 10.18
N GLN A 98 -11.86 16.23 9.35
CA GLN A 98 -11.96 16.17 7.89
C GLN A 98 -10.77 16.86 7.19
N LYS A 99 -9.65 17.00 7.90
CA LYS A 99 -8.46 17.71 7.41
C LYS A 99 -8.02 17.28 6.01
N MET A 100 -8.09 15.98 5.74
CA MET A 100 -7.61 15.39 4.49
C MET A 100 -8.73 15.12 3.47
N LYS A 101 -9.96 15.64 3.72
CA LYS A 101 -11.12 15.39 2.88
C LYS A 101 -10.90 15.80 1.42
N SER A 102 -10.37 16.97 1.18
CA SER A 102 -10.18 17.51 -0.18
C SER A 102 -9.18 16.71 -1.02
N VAL A 103 -8.30 15.93 -0.38
CA VAL A 103 -7.26 15.14 -1.07
C VAL A 103 -7.69 13.68 -1.24
N HIS A 104 -8.22 13.07 -0.18
CA HIS A 104 -8.42 11.62 -0.16
C HIS A 104 -9.88 11.17 -0.34
N TYR A 105 -10.87 12.02 0.00
CA TYR A 105 -12.28 11.62 -0.08
C TYR A 105 -13.20 12.83 -0.36
N PRO A 106 -12.92 13.60 -1.46
CA PRO A 106 -13.64 14.86 -1.74
C PRO A 106 -15.15 14.64 -1.82
N ASP A 107 -15.59 13.59 -2.46
CA ASP A 107 -16.99 13.30 -2.79
C ASP A 107 -17.66 12.32 -1.82
N VAL A 108 -16.88 11.66 -0.96
CA VAL A 108 -17.41 10.70 0.01
C VAL A 108 -17.66 11.39 1.36
N MET A 109 -18.85 11.18 1.90
CA MET A 109 -19.14 11.62 3.27
C MET A 109 -18.48 10.65 4.27
N LYS A 110 -17.71 11.17 5.20
CA LYS A 110 -16.97 10.38 6.20
C LYS A 110 -17.83 9.34 6.94
N LYS A 111 -19.09 9.64 7.22
CA LYS A 111 -20.05 8.70 7.84
C LYS A 111 -20.37 7.49 6.96
N ASN A 112 -20.11 7.57 5.64
CA ASN A 112 -20.38 6.51 4.69
C ASN A 112 -19.19 5.58 4.47
N LEU A 113 -17.98 5.92 4.94
CA LEU A 113 -16.75 5.15 4.68
C LEU A 113 -16.84 3.68 5.05
N PHE A 114 -17.59 3.34 6.12
CA PHE A 114 -17.86 1.94 6.48
C PHE A 114 -18.84 1.28 5.51
N LYS A 115 -19.92 1.97 5.16
CA LYS A 115 -20.97 1.44 4.27
C LYS A 115 -20.42 1.20 2.87
N GLU A 116 -19.56 2.08 2.41
CA GLU A 116 -18.94 2.02 1.07
C GLU A 116 -17.70 1.13 1.03
N GLY A 117 -17.27 0.57 2.17
CA GLY A 117 -16.21 -0.43 2.24
C GLY A 117 -14.79 0.11 2.33
N TYR A 118 -14.59 1.44 2.34
CA TYR A 118 -13.26 2.04 2.45
C TYR A 118 -12.62 1.84 3.83
N ILE A 119 -13.43 1.71 4.88
CA ILE A 119 -12.94 1.40 6.24
C ILE A 119 -13.72 0.22 6.79
N ALA A 120 -13.00 -0.72 7.38
CA ALA A 120 -13.55 -1.89 8.03
C ALA A 120 -12.92 -2.11 9.41
N SER A 121 -13.61 -2.85 10.29
CA SER A 121 -13.10 -3.21 11.62
C SER A 121 -12.08 -4.35 11.60
N LYS A 122 -11.93 -5.03 10.47
CA LYS A 122 -10.93 -6.06 10.20
C LYS A 122 -10.29 -5.78 8.84
N SER A 123 -9.00 -6.00 8.72
CA SER A 123 -8.26 -5.75 7.47
C SER A 123 -7.56 -7.02 6.96
N GLY A 124 -7.53 -7.19 5.65
CA GLY A 124 -6.70 -8.19 4.97
C GLY A 124 -5.21 -8.04 5.30
N HIS A 125 -4.76 -6.80 5.44
CA HIS A 125 -3.38 -6.46 5.78
C HIS A 125 -2.92 -7.04 7.13
N SER A 126 -3.83 -7.23 8.08
CA SER A 126 -3.49 -7.84 9.38
C SER A 126 -3.04 -9.31 9.28
N ARG A 127 -3.24 -9.97 8.13
CA ARG A 127 -2.70 -11.30 7.84
C ARG A 127 -1.31 -11.27 7.21
N GLY A 128 -0.83 -10.10 6.79
CA GLY A 128 0.50 -9.90 6.20
C GLY A 128 0.66 -10.35 4.74
N SER A 129 -0.43 -10.66 4.03
CA SER A 129 -0.40 -11.07 2.61
C SER A 129 -1.16 -10.10 1.68
N THR A 130 -1.67 -9.01 2.20
CA THR A 130 -2.24 -7.90 1.44
C THR A 130 -1.22 -6.78 1.38
N VAL A 131 -1.11 -6.11 0.23
CA VAL A 131 -0.15 -5.03 0.00
C VAL A 131 -0.80 -3.90 -0.78
N ASP A 132 -0.47 -2.66 -0.41
CA ASP A 132 -0.76 -1.46 -1.18
C ASP A 132 0.52 -1.04 -1.90
N ILE A 133 0.49 -0.99 -3.23
CA ILE A 133 1.68 -0.84 -4.06
C ILE A 133 1.41 0.00 -5.30
N THR A 134 2.49 0.53 -5.86
CA THR A 134 2.51 1.11 -7.21
C THR A 134 3.79 0.69 -7.95
N ILE A 135 3.89 1.09 -9.21
CA ILE A 135 5.09 0.94 -10.03
C ILE A 135 5.86 2.25 -10.02
N ILE A 136 7.18 2.17 -9.90
CA ILE A 136 8.10 3.28 -10.13
C ILE A 136 8.95 3.02 -11.36
N ASP A 137 9.30 4.08 -12.07
CA ASP A 137 10.32 4.10 -13.08
C ASP A 137 11.70 4.26 -12.43
N PHE A 138 12.64 3.36 -12.70
CA PHE A 138 13.97 3.39 -12.08
C PHE A 138 14.86 4.51 -12.62
N GLU A 139 14.60 5.00 -13.82
CA GLU A 139 15.38 6.11 -14.41
C GLU A 139 15.03 7.44 -13.74
N THR A 140 13.74 7.69 -13.56
CA THR A 140 13.25 8.95 -13.00
C THR A 140 13.03 8.90 -11.49
N GLY A 141 12.85 7.70 -10.93
CA GLY A 141 12.45 7.48 -9.53
C GLY A 141 10.99 7.85 -9.23
N LEU A 142 10.21 8.21 -10.24
CA LEU A 142 8.82 8.64 -10.10
C LEU A 142 7.85 7.46 -10.19
N GLU A 143 6.71 7.60 -9.55
CA GLU A 143 5.59 6.67 -9.69
C GLU A 143 4.96 6.79 -11.06
N LEU A 144 4.54 5.66 -11.65
CA LEU A 144 3.70 5.70 -12.83
C LEU A 144 2.33 6.28 -12.45
N ASP A 145 1.79 7.16 -13.30
CA ASP A 145 0.50 7.79 -13.07
C ASP A 145 -0.64 6.73 -13.11
N MET A 146 -1.27 6.49 -11.99
CA MET A 146 -2.40 5.57 -11.84
C MET A 146 -3.75 6.31 -11.86
N GLY A 147 -3.76 7.63 -11.96
CA GLY A 147 -4.96 8.46 -12.04
C GLY A 147 -5.46 9.01 -10.71
N THR A 148 -5.10 8.39 -9.59
CA THR A 148 -5.44 8.88 -8.24
C THR A 148 -4.22 8.76 -7.32
N CYS A 149 -4.23 9.52 -6.23
CA CYS A 149 -3.25 9.33 -5.16
C CYS A 149 -3.55 8.07 -4.35
N TYR A 150 -2.57 7.63 -3.56
CA TYR A 150 -2.75 6.56 -2.58
C TYR A 150 -3.88 6.89 -1.60
N ASP A 151 -4.67 5.89 -1.20
CA ASP A 151 -5.83 6.06 -0.30
C ASP A 151 -6.88 7.08 -0.82
N PHE A 152 -7.09 7.16 -2.12
CA PHE A 152 -8.19 7.94 -2.66
C PHE A 152 -9.50 7.15 -2.56
N PHE A 153 -10.44 7.63 -1.77
CA PHE A 153 -11.77 7.02 -1.57
C PHE A 153 -12.77 7.64 -2.54
N GLY A 154 -12.90 7.01 -3.70
CA GLY A 154 -13.78 7.41 -4.78
C GLY A 154 -13.76 6.36 -5.88
N GLU A 155 -14.77 6.39 -6.76
CA GLU A 155 -14.87 5.45 -7.88
C GLU A 155 -13.69 5.55 -8.84
N GLU A 156 -13.00 6.71 -8.88
CA GLU A 156 -11.82 6.96 -9.69
C GLU A 156 -10.64 6.04 -9.35
N SER A 157 -10.56 5.55 -8.11
CA SER A 157 -9.55 4.55 -7.70
C SER A 157 -9.92 3.12 -8.10
N TRP A 158 -11.17 2.84 -8.42
CA TRP A 158 -11.61 1.48 -8.71
C TRP A 158 -10.97 0.94 -9.99
N ILE A 159 -10.63 -0.35 -9.98
CA ILE A 159 -10.06 -1.04 -11.14
C ILE A 159 -10.98 -0.94 -12.37
N THR A 160 -12.30 -0.90 -12.15
CA THR A 160 -13.31 -0.84 -13.21
C THR A 160 -13.63 0.56 -13.69
N PHE A 161 -12.99 1.59 -13.11
CA PHE A 161 -13.23 2.97 -13.53
C PHE A 161 -12.64 3.24 -14.92
N GLU A 162 -13.49 3.67 -15.85
CA GLU A 162 -13.12 3.80 -17.26
C GLU A 162 -12.75 5.23 -17.69
N ASN A 163 -13.19 6.24 -16.92
CA ASN A 163 -12.96 7.64 -17.27
C ASN A 163 -11.56 8.12 -16.82
N ILE A 164 -10.53 7.42 -17.27
CA ILE A 164 -9.12 7.72 -17.10
C ILE A 164 -8.43 7.78 -18.47
N ASN A 165 -7.29 8.46 -18.56
CA ASN A 165 -6.56 8.52 -19.81
C ASN A 165 -5.90 7.17 -20.18
N VAL A 166 -5.44 7.06 -21.42
CA VAL A 166 -4.87 5.81 -21.95
C VAL A 166 -3.63 5.36 -21.18
N VAL A 167 -2.78 6.29 -20.76
CA VAL A 167 -1.55 5.98 -20.00
C VAL A 167 -1.89 5.43 -18.64
N GLN A 168 -2.79 6.07 -17.90
CA GLN A 168 -3.26 5.59 -16.60
C GLN A 168 -3.87 4.20 -16.68
N LYS A 169 -4.70 3.95 -17.72
CA LYS A 169 -5.29 2.63 -17.97
C LYS A 169 -4.21 1.57 -18.24
N GLN A 170 -3.21 1.89 -19.05
CA GLN A 170 -2.09 0.99 -19.34
C GLN A 170 -1.27 0.68 -18.09
N ASN A 171 -0.98 1.68 -17.26
CA ASN A 171 -0.23 1.51 -16.02
C ASN A 171 -0.98 0.61 -15.03
N ARG A 172 -2.30 0.81 -14.84
CA ARG A 172 -3.15 -0.07 -14.00
C ARG A 172 -3.18 -1.50 -14.54
N LEU A 173 -3.33 -1.69 -15.85
CA LEU A 173 -3.35 -3.01 -16.47
C LEU A 173 -1.99 -3.72 -16.35
N LEU A 174 -0.87 -3.00 -16.48
CA LEU A 174 0.46 -3.55 -16.26
C LEU A 174 0.59 -4.09 -14.83
N LEU A 175 0.30 -3.25 -13.82
CA LEU A 175 0.37 -3.66 -12.42
C LEU A 175 -0.54 -4.86 -12.15
N GLN A 176 -1.79 -4.80 -12.59
CA GLN A 176 -2.75 -5.88 -12.37
C GLN A 176 -2.30 -7.20 -13.01
N SER A 177 -1.78 -7.15 -14.24
CA SER A 177 -1.38 -8.35 -14.98
C SER A 177 -0.18 -9.04 -14.33
N VAL A 178 0.86 -8.26 -13.96
CA VAL A 178 2.05 -8.82 -13.34
C VAL A 178 1.76 -9.34 -11.92
N MET A 179 0.94 -8.64 -11.14
CA MET A 179 0.51 -9.11 -9.82
C MET A 179 -0.31 -10.39 -9.89
N LYS A 180 -1.26 -10.46 -10.82
CA LYS A 180 -2.11 -11.64 -11.05
C LYS A 180 -1.30 -12.87 -11.47
N LYS A 181 -0.26 -12.70 -12.28
CA LYS A 181 0.66 -13.76 -12.71
C LYS A 181 1.27 -14.52 -11.51
N TYR A 182 1.50 -13.81 -10.40
CA TYR A 182 2.10 -14.36 -9.19
C TYR A 182 1.11 -14.56 -8.04
N GLY A 183 -0.18 -14.68 -8.35
CA GLY A 183 -1.22 -15.13 -7.42
C GLY A 183 -1.88 -14.06 -6.59
N PHE A 184 -1.52 -12.79 -6.76
CA PHE A 184 -2.24 -11.69 -6.13
C PHE A 184 -3.59 -11.44 -6.79
N LYS A 185 -4.57 -11.07 -5.99
CA LYS A 185 -5.91 -10.71 -6.43
C LYS A 185 -6.17 -9.26 -6.08
N PRO A 186 -6.60 -8.45 -7.05
CA PRO A 186 -6.92 -7.05 -6.78
C PRO A 186 -8.16 -6.93 -5.89
N LEU A 187 -8.21 -5.89 -5.07
CA LEU A 187 -9.43 -5.43 -4.43
C LEU A 187 -10.25 -4.61 -5.45
N LYS A 188 -11.59 -4.75 -5.40
CA LYS A 188 -12.46 -4.12 -6.42
C LYS A 188 -12.44 -2.59 -6.34
N ALA A 189 -12.33 -2.06 -5.13
CA ALA A 189 -12.47 -0.64 -4.82
C ALA A 189 -11.12 0.08 -4.63
N GLU A 190 -10.02 -0.53 -5.14
CA GLU A 190 -8.67 0.02 -5.07
C GLU A 190 -7.89 -0.27 -6.35
#